data_9e4083f790c68464596d7ff1ca8905a7
#
_entry.id   9e4083f790c68464596d7ff1ca8905a7
#
_cell.length_a   1.000
_cell.length_b   1.000
_cell.length_c   1.000
_cell.angle_alpha   90.00
_cell.angle_beta   90.00
_cell.angle_gamma   90.00
#
_symmetry.space_group_name_H-M   'P 1'
#
loop_
_entity.id
_entity.type
_entity.pdbx_description
1 polymer ?
#
loop_
_entity_poly.entity_id
_entity_poly.type
_entity_poly.pdbx_seq_one_letter_code
_entity_poly.pdbx_strand_id
1 'polypeptide(L)'
;MRATFHIFYNGESCKDVGLSIISRPTIPVPEREYDTIKVEGRDGELHRDKKTYKDIEIPISFNFVSKTPDLWAQDLRKVKKWLYSGKDNRLILSDDPEYYYKVKKAVMSDTERTAKRKGKFEIVFTCESYMYRVDGQDEKEIGEYLYNPYMKSQPVYKIYGNGEITLEVNGNQVTAEVTEQLNIDTKLEICYNAANEISNAALTGKYEGLYLQEGDNNFKYTEGFKVVLVPNWREL
;
A
#
# COMPACT_ATOMS: atom_id res chain seq x y z
N MET A 1 -29.75 8.42 10.42
CA MET A 1 -29.42 8.65 9.00
C MET A 1 -28.36 7.63 8.61
N ARG A 2 -28.56 6.85 7.53
CA ARG A 2 -27.47 5.99 7.02
C ARG A 2 -26.40 6.89 6.44
N ALA A 3 -25.16 6.75 6.92
CA ALA A 3 -24.03 7.49 6.36
C ALA A 3 -23.93 7.19 4.87
N THR A 4 -23.85 8.22 4.03
CA THR A 4 -23.67 8.06 2.59
C THR A 4 -22.26 7.53 2.33
N PHE A 5 -22.13 6.44 1.56
CA PHE A 5 -20.85 5.86 1.18
C PHE A 5 -19.94 6.91 0.53
N HIS A 6 -18.67 6.91 0.87
CA HIS A 6 -17.66 7.81 0.34
C HIS A 6 -16.27 7.16 0.44
N ILE A 7 -15.27 7.77 -0.15
CA ILE A 7 -13.88 7.34 -0.07
C ILE A 7 -13.01 8.48 0.47
N PHE A 8 -11.88 8.09 1.04
CA PHE A 8 -10.75 8.98 1.32
C PHE A 8 -9.63 8.65 0.34
N TYR A 9 -9.03 9.67 -0.25
CA TYR A 9 -7.88 9.56 -1.13
C TYR A 9 -7.09 10.87 -1.08
N ASN A 10 -5.78 10.81 -1.20
CA ASN A 10 -4.90 11.98 -1.02
C ASN A 10 -5.10 12.71 0.32
N GLY A 11 -5.49 11.99 1.37
CA GLY A 11 -5.72 12.52 2.71
C GLY A 11 -7.01 13.32 2.91
N GLU A 12 -7.90 13.35 1.90
CA GLU A 12 -9.15 14.10 1.93
C GLU A 12 -10.34 13.22 1.52
N SER A 13 -11.53 13.46 2.11
CA SER A 13 -12.75 12.79 1.67
C SER A 13 -13.19 13.33 0.29
N CYS A 14 -13.68 12.45 -0.56
CA CYS A 14 -14.30 12.87 -1.84
C CYS A 14 -15.46 13.85 -1.64
N LYS A 15 -16.14 13.82 -0.48
CA LYS A 15 -17.20 14.78 -0.13
C LYS A 15 -16.68 16.20 0.05
N ASP A 16 -15.46 16.35 0.61
CA ASP A 16 -14.86 17.66 0.88
C ASP A 16 -14.55 18.42 -0.42
N VAL A 17 -14.30 17.68 -1.51
CA VAL A 17 -14.16 18.24 -2.86
C VAL A 17 -15.46 18.32 -3.64
N GLY A 18 -16.59 18.04 -2.99
CA GLY A 18 -17.92 18.16 -3.57
C GLY A 18 -18.37 16.98 -4.45
N LEU A 19 -17.71 15.83 -4.31
CA LEU A 19 -18.04 14.62 -5.05
C LEU A 19 -19.05 13.75 -4.30
N SER A 20 -19.91 13.11 -5.06
CA SER A 20 -20.80 12.03 -4.61
C SER A 20 -20.54 10.79 -5.44
N ILE A 21 -20.50 9.63 -4.79
CA ILE A 21 -20.35 8.33 -5.45
C ILE A 21 -21.73 7.87 -5.92
N ILE A 22 -21.83 7.44 -7.18
CA ILE A 22 -23.09 7.02 -7.79
C ILE A 22 -23.52 5.64 -7.29
N SER A 23 -22.58 4.71 -7.24
CA SER A 23 -22.77 3.34 -6.76
C SER A 23 -21.52 2.86 -6.05
N ARG A 24 -21.67 1.91 -5.11
CA ARG A 24 -20.51 1.26 -4.51
C ARG A 24 -19.66 0.60 -5.58
N PRO A 25 -18.31 0.71 -5.48
CA PRO A 25 -17.44 0.05 -6.45
C PRO A 25 -17.53 -1.47 -6.33
N THR A 26 -17.30 -2.14 -7.44
CA THR A 26 -16.99 -3.56 -7.43
C THR A 26 -15.51 -3.73 -7.11
N ILE A 27 -15.21 -4.52 -6.09
CA ILE A 27 -13.83 -4.84 -5.71
C ILE A 27 -13.45 -6.15 -6.39
N PRO A 28 -12.49 -6.17 -7.31
CA PRO A 28 -12.06 -7.40 -7.97
C PRO A 28 -11.24 -8.27 -7.01
N VAL A 29 -11.33 -9.58 -7.19
CA VAL A 29 -10.43 -10.53 -6.51
C VAL A 29 -9.09 -10.54 -7.25
N PRO A 30 -7.95 -10.39 -6.55
CA PRO A 30 -6.65 -10.42 -7.19
C PRO A 30 -6.36 -11.76 -7.86
N GLU A 31 -5.93 -11.73 -9.13
CA GLU A 31 -5.51 -12.91 -9.87
C GLU A 31 -4.09 -13.33 -9.47
N ARG A 32 -3.90 -14.62 -9.22
CA ARG A 32 -2.58 -15.20 -8.99
C ARG A 32 -1.79 -15.26 -10.29
N GLU A 33 -0.50 -14.94 -10.23
CA GLU A 33 0.36 -14.97 -11.40
C GLU A 33 1.01 -16.33 -11.60
N TYR A 34 1.00 -16.80 -12.85
CA TYR A 34 1.64 -18.04 -13.29
C TYR A 34 2.53 -17.81 -14.49
N ASP A 35 3.70 -18.46 -14.51
CA ASP A 35 4.47 -18.62 -15.75
C ASP A 35 3.91 -19.81 -16.51
N THR A 36 3.65 -19.61 -17.79
CA THR A 36 3.20 -20.68 -18.69
C THR A 36 4.37 -21.18 -19.52
N ILE A 37 4.67 -22.46 -19.42
CA ILE A 37 5.78 -23.10 -20.11
C ILE A 37 5.24 -24.12 -21.09
N LYS A 38 5.48 -23.95 -22.38
CA LYS A 38 5.23 -24.96 -23.41
C LYS A 38 6.42 -25.90 -23.50
N VAL A 39 6.14 -27.21 -23.39
CA VAL A 39 7.14 -28.27 -23.57
C VAL A 39 6.87 -28.93 -24.90
N GLU A 40 7.87 -28.97 -25.77
CA GLU A 40 7.77 -29.57 -27.10
C GLU A 40 7.44 -31.07 -26.99
N GLY A 41 6.48 -31.55 -27.78
CA GLY A 41 6.02 -32.93 -27.74
C GLY A 41 5.10 -33.33 -26.57
N ARG A 42 4.62 -32.34 -25.79
CA ARG A 42 3.66 -32.53 -24.70
C ARG A 42 2.35 -31.79 -24.98
N ASP A 43 1.22 -32.47 -24.78
CA ASP A 43 -0.08 -31.81 -24.79
C ASP A 43 -0.26 -30.93 -23.54
N GLY A 44 -0.81 -29.70 -23.76
CA GLY A 44 -1.06 -28.71 -22.71
C GLY A 44 0.17 -27.92 -22.30
N GLU A 45 -0.02 -27.07 -21.29
CA GLU A 45 0.99 -26.15 -20.77
C GLU A 45 1.28 -26.45 -19.32
N LEU A 46 2.53 -26.19 -18.87
CA LEU A 46 2.89 -26.23 -17.46
C LEU A 46 2.70 -24.83 -16.88
N HIS A 47 2.00 -24.76 -15.74
CA HIS A 47 1.82 -23.52 -14.98
C HIS A 47 2.69 -23.56 -13.73
N ARG A 48 3.67 -22.63 -13.66
CA ARG A 48 4.50 -22.43 -12.47
C ARG A 48 3.98 -21.22 -11.70
N ASP A 49 3.52 -21.44 -10.47
CA ASP A 49 3.06 -20.39 -9.58
C ASP A 49 4.22 -19.46 -9.19
N LYS A 50 4.08 -18.15 -9.47
CA LYS A 50 5.03 -17.12 -9.07
C LYS A 50 4.89 -16.72 -7.61
N LYS A 51 3.82 -17.12 -6.92
CA LYS A 51 3.45 -16.72 -5.57
C LYS A 51 3.26 -15.20 -5.42
N THR A 52 2.92 -14.54 -6.53
CA THR A 52 2.57 -13.12 -6.63
C THR A 52 1.16 -12.96 -7.19
N TYR A 53 0.60 -11.77 -7.04
CA TYR A 53 -0.73 -11.42 -7.52
C TYR A 53 -0.66 -10.20 -8.41
N LYS A 54 -1.52 -10.14 -9.41
CA LYS A 54 -1.66 -8.97 -10.30
C LYS A 54 -2.30 -7.80 -9.55
N ASP A 55 -1.94 -6.60 -9.96
CA ASP A 55 -2.63 -5.38 -9.54
C ASP A 55 -4.13 -5.49 -9.84
N ILE A 56 -4.94 -4.81 -9.03
CA ILE A 56 -6.38 -4.73 -9.21
C ILE A 56 -6.79 -3.34 -9.69
N GLU A 57 -7.89 -3.27 -10.42
CA GLU A 57 -8.48 -2.01 -10.85
C GLU A 57 -9.83 -1.80 -10.17
N ILE A 58 -9.96 -0.72 -9.43
CA ILE A 58 -11.19 -0.34 -8.72
C ILE A 58 -11.82 0.86 -9.43
N PRO A 59 -12.82 0.64 -10.30
CA PRO A 59 -13.56 1.73 -10.94
C PRO A 59 -14.58 2.33 -9.99
N ILE A 60 -14.57 3.65 -9.85
CA ILE A 60 -15.53 4.37 -9.02
C ILE A 60 -16.17 5.47 -9.85
N SER A 61 -17.49 5.43 -9.99
CA SER A 61 -18.27 6.43 -10.69
C SER A 61 -18.71 7.56 -9.77
N PHE A 62 -18.38 8.78 -10.17
CA PHE A 62 -18.65 10.00 -9.41
C PHE A 62 -19.59 10.93 -10.15
N ASN A 63 -20.29 11.74 -9.38
CA ASN A 63 -20.93 12.95 -9.86
C ASN A 63 -20.62 14.13 -8.93
N PHE A 64 -20.78 15.33 -9.45
CA PHE A 64 -20.81 16.58 -8.69
C PHE A 64 -21.89 17.52 -9.21
N VAL A 65 -22.34 18.41 -8.34
CA VAL A 65 -23.34 19.42 -8.68
C VAL A 65 -22.85 20.78 -8.23
N SER A 66 -22.50 21.63 -9.19
CA SER A 66 -22.08 23.00 -8.90
C SER A 66 -23.22 23.87 -8.38
N LYS A 67 -22.92 24.84 -7.52
CA LYS A 67 -23.92 25.80 -7.00
C LYS A 67 -24.55 26.61 -8.14
N THR A 68 -23.75 27.04 -9.11
CA THR A 68 -24.20 27.74 -10.31
C THR A 68 -23.52 27.14 -11.56
N PRO A 69 -24.09 27.31 -12.77
CA PRO A 69 -23.50 26.81 -14.02
C PRO A 69 -22.06 27.35 -14.26
N ASP A 70 -21.77 28.57 -13.82
CA ASP A 70 -20.49 29.25 -14.05
C ASP A 70 -19.36 28.65 -13.21
N LEU A 71 -19.69 28.05 -12.06
CA LEU A 71 -18.74 27.40 -11.18
C LEU A 71 -18.34 25.99 -11.64
N TRP A 72 -19.04 25.42 -12.63
CA TRP A 72 -18.85 24.05 -13.08
C TRP A 72 -17.37 23.74 -13.43
N ALA A 73 -16.75 24.62 -14.22
CA ALA A 73 -15.36 24.42 -14.63
C ALA A 73 -14.38 24.59 -13.47
N GLN A 74 -14.68 25.46 -12.49
CA GLN A 74 -13.88 25.62 -11.28
C GLN A 74 -13.96 24.38 -10.39
N ASP A 75 -15.15 23.83 -10.19
CA ASP A 75 -15.34 22.63 -9.39
C ASP A 75 -14.63 21.43 -10.03
N LEU A 76 -14.70 21.27 -11.36
CA LEU A 76 -13.95 20.24 -12.08
C LEU A 76 -12.42 20.40 -11.88
N ARG A 77 -11.90 21.64 -11.88
CA ARG A 77 -10.47 21.87 -11.59
C ARG A 77 -10.08 21.48 -10.16
N LYS A 78 -10.95 21.71 -9.16
CA LYS A 78 -10.74 21.25 -7.77
C LYS A 78 -10.65 19.73 -7.69
N VAL A 79 -11.56 19.03 -8.38
CA VAL A 79 -11.54 17.57 -8.46
C VAL A 79 -10.22 17.06 -9.05
N LYS A 80 -9.78 17.62 -10.18
CA LYS A 80 -8.50 17.26 -10.81
C LYS A 80 -7.31 17.54 -9.89
N LYS A 81 -7.32 18.68 -9.18
CA LYS A 81 -6.28 19.02 -8.20
C LYS A 81 -6.23 18.02 -7.05
N TRP A 82 -7.38 17.61 -6.52
CA TRP A 82 -7.47 16.59 -5.49
C TRP A 82 -6.93 15.25 -6.00
N LEU A 83 -7.38 14.80 -7.17
CA LEU A 83 -7.00 13.50 -7.72
C LEU A 83 -5.48 13.38 -7.97
N TYR A 84 -4.87 14.44 -8.49
CA TYR A 84 -3.45 14.44 -8.88
C TYR A 84 -2.52 15.15 -7.89
N SER A 85 -2.95 15.38 -6.65
CA SER A 85 -2.12 16.08 -5.64
C SER A 85 -0.91 15.28 -5.18
N GLY A 86 -0.96 13.95 -5.23
CA GLY A 86 0.15 13.07 -4.84
C GLY A 86 0.51 13.10 -3.35
N LYS A 87 -0.40 13.56 -2.49
CA LYS A 87 -0.14 13.70 -1.04
C LYS A 87 -0.14 12.36 -0.31
N ASP A 88 -1.04 11.46 -0.70
CA ASP A 88 -1.24 10.17 -0.07
C ASP A 88 -1.78 9.19 -1.11
N ASN A 89 -1.23 8.00 -1.17
CA ASN A 89 -1.65 6.97 -2.12
C ASN A 89 -2.63 5.94 -1.52
N ARG A 90 -3.14 6.18 -0.32
CA ARG A 90 -4.11 5.30 0.34
C ARG A 90 -5.53 5.61 -0.14
N LEU A 91 -6.21 4.59 -0.64
CA LEU A 91 -7.63 4.61 -0.96
C LEU A 91 -8.38 3.86 0.15
N ILE A 92 -9.13 4.58 0.98
CA ILE A 92 -9.92 4.04 2.09
C ILE A 92 -11.40 4.13 1.72
N LEU A 93 -12.12 3.02 1.90
CA LEU A 93 -13.57 2.96 1.72
C LEU A 93 -14.28 3.24 3.06
N SER A 94 -15.32 4.07 3.06
CA SER A 94 -15.98 4.47 4.31
C SER A 94 -16.74 3.36 5.04
N ASP A 95 -16.95 2.22 4.42
CA ASP A 95 -17.56 1.02 5.00
C ASP A 95 -16.53 -0.02 5.46
N ASP A 96 -15.23 0.22 5.16
CA ASP A 96 -14.11 -0.57 5.67
C ASP A 96 -12.93 0.36 6.05
N PRO A 97 -13.07 1.19 7.11
CA PRO A 97 -12.09 2.23 7.45
C PRO A 97 -10.80 1.70 8.07
N GLU A 98 -10.75 0.44 8.45
CA GLU A 98 -9.56 -0.20 9.02
C GLU A 98 -8.55 -0.64 7.98
N TYR A 99 -8.97 -0.70 6.70
CA TYR A 99 -8.14 -1.11 5.59
C TYR A 99 -8.02 -0.02 4.51
N TYR A 100 -6.94 -0.08 3.75
CA TYR A 100 -6.75 0.75 2.57
C TYR A 100 -6.13 -0.03 1.43
N TYR A 101 -6.45 0.39 0.20
CA TYR A 101 -5.77 -0.05 -1.01
C TYR A 101 -4.64 0.92 -1.33
N LYS A 102 -3.46 0.40 -1.66
CA LYS A 102 -2.31 1.22 -2.06
C LYS A 102 -2.38 1.50 -3.55
N VAL A 103 -2.73 2.73 -3.89
CA VAL A 103 -2.91 3.19 -5.27
C VAL A 103 -1.56 3.41 -5.92
N LYS A 104 -1.33 2.80 -7.08
CA LYS A 104 -0.17 3.03 -7.97
C LYS A 104 -0.49 4.09 -9.01
N LYS A 105 -1.74 4.11 -9.49
CA LYS A 105 -2.19 4.99 -10.57
C LYS A 105 -3.68 5.28 -10.41
N ALA A 106 -4.08 6.52 -10.68
CA ALA A 106 -5.48 6.90 -10.79
C ALA A 106 -5.72 7.58 -12.14
N VAL A 107 -6.72 7.12 -12.89
CA VAL A 107 -7.07 7.65 -14.20
C VAL A 107 -8.53 8.10 -14.19
N MET A 108 -8.75 9.36 -14.50
CA MET A 108 -10.07 9.93 -14.64
C MET A 108 -10.52 9.85 -16.10
N SER A 109 -11.73 9.34 -16.32
CA SER A 109 -12.37 9.36 -17.66
C SER A 109 -12.74 10.78 -18.09
N ASP A 110 -13.17 10.93 -19.32
CA ASP A 110 -13.81 12.16 -19.77
C ASP A 110 -15.01 12.52 -18.89
N THR A 111 -15.17 13.82 -18.65
CA THR A 111 -16.26 14.32 -17.81
C THR A 111 -17.47 14.64 -18.68
N GLU A 112 -18.52 13.86 -18.49
CA GLU A 112 -19.81 14.11 -19.13
C GLU A 112 -20.55 15.24 -18.37
N ARG A 113 -20.95 16.30 -19.08
CA ARG A 113 -21.80 17.36 -18.53
C ARG A 113 -23.26 17.00 -18.76
N THR A 114 -23.85 16.23 -17.84
CA THR A 114 -25.23 15.70 -17.99
C THR A 114 -26.32 16.77 -17.83
N ALA A 115 -25.99 17.91 -17.19
CA ALA A 115 -26.87 19.08 -17.08
C ALA A 115 -26.02 20.34 -16.85
N LYS A 116 -26.64 21.53 -16.89
CA LYS A 116 -25.95 22.83 -16.76
C LYS A 116 -25.02 22.91 -15.54
N ARG A 117 -25.36 22.19 -14.45
CA ARG A 117 -24.61 22.18 -13.18
C ARG A 117 -24.03 20.81 -12.80
N LYS A 118 -24.39 19.74 -13.52
CA LYS A 118 -23.96 18.38 -13.17
C LYS A 118 -22.82 17.92 -14.06
N GLY A 119 -21.80 17.32 -13.43
CA GLY A 119 -20.76 16.55 -14.08
C GLY A 119 -20.78 15.10 -13.61
N LYS A 120 -20.50 14.16 -14.51
CA LYS A 120 -20.35 12.73 -14.23
C LYS A 120 -19.06 12.23 -14.88
N PHE A 121 -18.33 11.37 -14.19
CA PHE A 121 -17.10 10.75 -14.68
C PHE A 121 -16.80 9.50 -13.85
N GLU A 122 -15.85 8.72 -14.30
CA GLU A 122 -15.31 7.56 -13.58
C GLU A 122 -13.84 7.79 -13.28
N ILE A 123 -13.38 7.29 -12.13
CA ILE A 123 -11.97 7.18 -11.80
C ILE A 123 -11.66 5.70 -11.64
N VAL A 124 -10.66 5.22 -12.39
CA VAL A 124 -10.12 3.87 -12.23
C VAL A 124 -8.85 3.99 -11.38
N PHE A 125 -8.89 3.38 -10.19
CA PHE A 125 -7.74 3.27 -9.30
C PHE A 125 -7.05 1.94 -9.54
N THR A 126 -5.84 1.96 -10.10
CA THR A 126 -4.98 0.77 -10.17
C THR A 126 -4.25 0.64 -8.83
N CYS A 127 -4.54 -0.40 -8.10
CA CYS A 127 -4.05 -0.65 -6.75
C CYS A 127 -3.16 -1.90 -6.70
N GLU A 128 -2.30 -1.97 -5.68
CA GLU A 128 -1.67 -3.24 -5.32
C GLU A 128 -2.74 -4.29 -5.02
N SER A 129 -2.39 -5.55 -5.18
CA SER A 129 -3.28 -6.69 -4.97
C SER A 129 -3.75 -6.89 -3.52
N TYR A 130 -3.05 -6.29 -2.56
CA TYR A 130 -3.35 -6.44 -1.14
C TYR A 130 -4.09 -5.25 -0.57
N MET A 131 -4.96 -5.52 0.39
CA MET A 131 -5.45 -4.52 1.35
C MET A 131 -4.45 -4.44 2.51
N TYR A 132 -4.16 -3.23 2.94
CA TYR A 132 -3.26 -2.96 4.07
C TYR A 132 -4.05 -2.43 5.26
N ARG A 133 -3.72 -2.92 6.44
CA ARG A 133 -4.27 -2.39 7.68
C ARG A 133 -3.74 -0.98 7.96
N VAL A 134 -4.63 -0.09 8.39
CA VAL A 134 -4.25 1.29 8.76
C VAL A 134 -3.30 1.28 9.96
N ASP A 135 -3.60 0.48 11.01
CA ASP A 135 -2.77 0.30 12.19
C ASP A 135 -1.48 -0.52 11.93
N GLY A 136 -1.37 -1.15 10.76
CA GLY A 136 -0.15 -1.77 10.27
C GLY A 136 0.94 -0.76 9.86
N GLN A 137 0.62 0.54 9.86
CA GLN A 137 1.57 1.63 9.64
C GLN A 137 2.15 2.18 10.95
N ASP A 138 1.61 1.76 12.09
CA ASP A 138 2.08 2.20 13.39
C ASP A 138 3.39 1.51 13.75
N GLU A 139 4.34 2.27 14.29
CA GLU A 139 5.60 1.74 14.79
C GLU A 139 5.38 0.86 16.02
N LYS A 140 6.01 -0.31 16.03
CA LYS A 140 6.00 -1.25 17.14
C LYS A 140 7.42 -1.56 17.57
N GLU A 141 7.71 -1.41 18.86
CA GLU A 141 8.95 -1.94 19.41
C GLU A 141 8.92 -3.47 19.36
N ILE A 142 10.00 -4.08 18.88
CA ILE A 142 10.09 -5.53 18.82
C ILE A 142 10.68 -6.07 20.13
N GLY A 143 9.96 -7.05 20.70
CA GLY A 143 10.44 -7.89 21.78
C GLY A 143 11.07 -9.19 21.20
N GLU A 144 10.98 -10.27 21.97
CA GLU A 144 11.45 -11.58 21.53
C GLU A 144 10.56 -12.20 20.45
N TYR A 145 9.26 -11.83 20.42
CA TYR A 145 8.31 -12.31 19.42
C TYR A 145 7.24 -11.27 19.09
N LEU A 146 6.64 -11.44 17.90
CA LEU A 146 5.46 -10.69 17.44
C LEU A 146 4.51 -11.65 16.70
N TYR A 147 3.25 -11.69 17.13
CA TYR A 147 2.21 -12.44 16.42
C TYR A 147 1.65 -11.62 15.25
N ASN A 148 1.67 -12.19 14.04
CA ASN A 148 1.07 -11.64 12.85
C ASN A 148 -0.18 -12.44 12.48
N PRO A 149 -1.41 -11.94 12.73
CA PRO A 149 -2.65 -12.66 12.40
C PRO A 149 -3.01 -12.59 10.92
N TYR A 150 -2.21 -11.88 10.10
CA TYR A 150 -2.44 -11.60 8.71
C TYR A 150 -1.48 -12.37 7.80
N MET A 151 -1.60 -12.16 6.49
CA MET A 151 -0.69 -12.77 5.52
C MET A 151 0.75 -12.29 5.71
N LYS A 152 1.70 -13.04 5.12
CA LYS A 152 3.11 -12.66 5.07
C LYS A 152 3.26 -11.20 4.66
N SER A 153 3.92 -10.39 5.47
CA SER A 153 4.14 -8.96 5.23
C SER A 153 5.61 -8.60 5.07
N GLN A 154 5.82 -7.42 4.52
CA GLN A 154 7.13 -6.84 4.22
C GLN A 154 7.31 -5.60 5.08
N PRO A 155 7.86 -5.76 6.31
CA PRO A 155 8.00 -4.66 7.26
C PRO A 155 9.10 -3.68 6.87
N VAL A 156 9.03 -2.50 7.49
CA VAL A 156 10.18 -1.59 7.55
C VAL A 156 10.75 -1.63 8.95
N TYR A 157 12.01 -2.02 9.09
CA TYR A 157 12.72 -1.97 10.36
C TYR A 157 13.40 -0.61 10.50
N LYS A 158 13.30 -0.01 11.70
CA LYS A 158 14.02 1.20 12.08
C LYS A 158 14.94 0.85 13.24
N ILE A 159 16.22 0.95 13.02
CA ILE A 159 17.28 0.56 13.97
C ILE A 159 17.98 1.82 14.43
N TYR A 160 18.04 2.01 15.74
CA TYR A 160 18.71 3.14 16.38
C TYR A 160 19.88 2.63 17.20
N GLY A 161 21.06 3.24 17.03
CA GLY A 161 22.29 2.90 17.70
C GLY A 161 23.52 3.23 16.87
N ASN A 162 24.71 2.76 17.31
CA ASN A 162 25.95 2.96 16.57
C ASN A 162 26.76 1.66 16.55
N GLY A 163 27.29 1.31 15.40
CA GLY A 163 28.13 0.13 15.16
C GLY A 163 27.40 -0.99 14.44
N GLU A 164 27.99 -2.19 14.48
CA GLU A 164 27.44 -3.35 13.80
C GLU A 164 26.34 -4.04 14.62
N ILE A 165 25.20 -4.26 13.99
CA ILE A 165 24.09 -5.04 14.54
C ILE A 165 23.89 -6.32 13.73
N THR A 166 23.66 -7.43 14.41
CA THR A 166 23.07 -8.65 13.83
C THR A 166 21.58 -8.65 14.20
N LEU A 167 20.71 -8.71 13.19
CA LEU A 167 19.27 -8.88 13.34
C LEU A 167 18.87 -10.26 12.81
N GLU A 168 18.25 -11.05 13.68
CA GLU A 168 17.68 -12.36 13.33
C GLU A 168 16.16 -12.30 13.37
N VAL A 169 15.50 -12.76 12.30
CA VAL A 169 14.05 -12.90 12.21
C VAL A 169 13.74 -14.32 11.75
N ASN A 170 13.03 -15.08 12.57
CA ASN A 170 12.65 -16.47 12.28
C ASN A 170 13.85 -17.37 11.88
N GLY A 171 15.04 -17.16 12.49
CA GLY A 171 16.26 -17.90 12.18
C GLY A 171 17.05 -17.39 10.98
N ASN A 172 16.54 -16.39 10.24
CA ASN A 172 17.29 -15.72 9.17
C ASN A 172 18.05 -14.52 9.75
N GLN A 173 19.34 -14.44 9.46
CA GLN A 173 20.20 -13.38 9.97
C GLN A 173 20.65 -12.42 8.88
N VAL A 174 20.70 -11.14 9.24
CA VAL A 174 21.36 -10.08 8.49
C VAL A 174 22.28 -9.31 9.43
N THR A 175 23.37 -8.76 8.91
CA THR A 175 24.22 -7.81 9.63
C THR A 175 24.14 -6.44 9.00
N ALA A 176 24.15 -5.40 9.82
CA ALA A 176 24.08 -4.03 9.31
C ALA A 176 24.97 -3.09 10.12
N GLU A 177 25.62 -2.15 9.43
CA GLU A 177 26.36 -1.04 10.06
C GLU A 177 25.41 0.14 10.26
N VAL A 178 25.23 0.55 11.50
CA VAL A 178 24.31 1.62 11.89
C VAL A 178 25.09 2.83 12.35
N THR A 179 24.77 4.00 11.81
CA THR A 179 25.26 5.30 12.28
C THR A 179 24.05 6.13 12.68
N GLU A 180 23.78 6.22 13.98
CA GLU A 180 22.61 6.85 14.62
C GLU A 180 21.28 6.17 14.28
N GLN A 181 20.93 6.07 13.00
CA GLN A 181 19.71 5.42 12.53
C GLN A 181 19.91 4.78 11.16
N LEU A 182 19.39 3.54 11.02
CA LEU A 182 19.26 2.83 9.76
C LEU A 182 17.83 2.32 9.59
N ASN A 183 17.23 2.59 8.43
CA ASN A 183 15.94 2.04 8.04
C ASN A 183 16.16 0.94 7.01
N ILE A 184 15.53 -0.22 7.19
CA ILE A 184 15.57 -1.36 6.27
C ILE A 184 14.15 -1.56 5.73
N ASP A 185 13.91 -1.13 4.50
CA ASP A 185 12.64 -1.37 3.80
C ASP A 185 12.72 -2.70 3.06
N THR A 186 12.06 -3.71 3.60
CA THR A 186 12.12 -5.06 3.05
C THR A 186 11.32 -5.21 1.76
N LYS A 187 10.37 -4.30 1.48
CA LYS A 187 9.57 -4.31 0.25
C LYS A 187 10.35 -3.73 -0.92
N LEU A 188 11.03 -2.61 -0.68
CA LEU A 188 11.84 -1.93 -1.70
C LEU A 188 13.23 -2.52 -1.82
N GLU A 189 13.63 -3.37 -0.86
CA GLU A 189 14.98 -3.97 -0.76
C GLU A 189 16.06 -2.88 -0.72
N ILE A 190 15.81 -1.84 0.09
CA ILE A 190 16.76 -0.75 0.31
C ILE A 190 16.98 -0.48 1.80
N CYS A 191 18.17 0.01 2.10
CA CYS A 191 18.51 0.64 3.37
C CYS A 191 18.72 2.14 3.18
N TYR A 192 18.30 2.94 4.15
CA TYR A 192 18.50 4.39 4.14
C TYR A 192 18.62 4.95 5.55
N ASN A 193 19.36 6.05 5.69
CA ASN A 193 19.57 6.73 6.97
C ASN A 193 18.38 7.68 7.33
N ALA A 194 18.51 8.41 8.44
CA ALA A 194 17.50 9.37 8.89
C ALA A 194 17.26 10.53 7.90
N ALA A 195 18.24 10.84 7.05
CA ALA A 195 18.13 11.86 5.99
C ALA A 195 17.51 11.32 4.69
N ASN A 196 17.06 10.04 4.67
CA ASN A 196 16.59 9.32 3.49
C ASN A 196 17.65 9.10 2.41
N GLU A 197 18.92 9.12 2.77
CA GLU A 197 20.01 8.77 1.86
C GLU A 197 20.17 7.26 1.80
N ILE A 198 20.20 6.71 0.58
CA ILE A 198 20.33 5.25 0.36
C ILE A 198 21.69 4.77 0.79
N SER A 199 21.73 3.73 1.61
CA SER A 199 22.92 3.10 2.18
C SER A 199 22.85 1.57 2.10
N ASN A 200 22.59 1.01 0.93
CA ASN A 200 22.43 -0.44 0.77
C ASN A 200 23.71 -1.23 1.13
N ALA A 201 24.88 -0.61 1.00
CA ALA A 201 26.15 -1.20 1.42
C ALA A 201 26.25 -1.44 2.94
N ALA A 202 25.38 -0.79 3.74
CA ALA A 202 25.33 -0.99 5.18
C ALA A 202 24.74 -2.35 5.58
N LEU A 203 24.01 -3.05 4.68
CA LEU A 203 23.36 -4.33 4.98
C LEU A 203 24.07 -5.47 4.26
N THR A 204 24.34 -6.53 5.02
CA THR A 204 24.82 -7.83 4.51
C THR A 204 23.77 -8.89 4.84
N GLY A 205 23.24 -9.55 3.81
CA GLY A 205 22.20 -10.57 3.95
C GLY A 205 21.07 -10.38 2.93
N LYS A 206 19.95 -11.08 3.14
CA LYS A 206 18.81 -11.04 2.23
C LYS A 206 17.60 -10.38 2.89
N TYR A 207 17.02 -9.38 2.24
CA TYR A 207 15.80 -8.69 2.71
C TYR A 207 14.62 -9.63 2.91
N GLU A 208 14.48 -10.66 2.07
CA GLU A 208 13.43 -11.68 2.15
C GLU A 208 13.43 -12.45 3.47
N GLY A 209 14.60 -12.62 4.09
CA GLY A 209 14.74 -13.27 5.39
C GLY A 209 14.12 -12.47 6.54
N LEU A 210 13.88 -11.18 6.34
CA LEU A 210 13.30 -10.28 7.33
C LEU A 210 11.77 -10.14 7.23
N TYR A 211 11.10 -10.87 6.32
CA TYR A 211 9.65 -10.83 6.18
C TYR A 211 8.96 -11.44 7.41
N LEU A 212 7.88 -10.81 7.86
CA LEU A 212 7.00 -11.39 8.86
C LEU A 212 6.13 -12.47 8.23
N GLN A 213 6.18 -13.67 8.79
CA GLN A 213 5.28 -14.76 8.40
C GLN A 213 3.94 -14.61 9.12
N GLU A 214 2.90 -15.27 8.63
CA GLU A 214 1.67 -15.47 9.39
C GLU A 214 1.97 -16.31 10.65
N GLY A 215 1.37 -15.95 11.78
CA GLY A 215 1.62 -16.55 13.08
C GLY A 215 2.75 -15.90 13.86
N ASP A 216 3.45 -16.69 14.66
CA ASP A 216 4.53 -16.21 15.53
C ASP A 216 5.80 -15.89 14.76
N ASN A 217 6.36 -14.72 15.03
CA ASN A 217 7.64 -14.29 14.50
C ASN A 217 8.62 -14.02 15.65
N ASN A 218 9.76 -14.67 15.62
CA ASN A 218 10.79 -14.58 16.65
C ASN A 218 11.91 -13.63 16.21
N PHE A 219 12.38 -12.81 17.14
CA PHE A 219 13.42 -11.81 16.89
C PHE A 219 14.57 -11.98 17.88
N LYS A 220 15.78 -11.82 17.39
CA LYS A 220 16.98 -11.59 18.18
C LYS A 220 17.81 -10.52 17.52
N TYR A 221 18.43 -9.67 18.32
CA TYR A 221 19.34 -8.65 17.81
C TYR A 221 20.43 -8.30 18.84
N THR A 222 21.51 -7.71 18.37
CA THR A 222 22.62 -7.28 19.20
C THR A 222 22.17 -6.31 20.29
N GLU A 223 22.58 -6.52 21.51
CA GLU A 223 22.29 -5.62 22.64
C GLU A 223 22.86 -4.20 22.39
N GLY A 224 22.20 -3.20 22.99
CA GLY A 224 22.61 -1.80 22.86
C GLY A 224 21.94 -1.06 21.69
N PHE A 225 21.14 -1.73 20.88
CA PHE A 225 20.33 -1.14 19.84
C PHE A 225 18.85 -1.09 20.24
N LYS A 226 18.13 -0.06 19.74
CA LYS A 226 16.67 -0.02 19.76
C LYS A 226 16.17 -0.37 18.38
N VAL A 227 15.33 -1.40 18.28
CA VAL A 227 14.73 -1.82 17.01
C VAL A 227 13.23 -1.67 17.07
N VAL A 228 12.69 -0.94 16.10
CA VAL A 228 11.26 -0.68 15.90
C VAL A 228 10.89 -1.16 14.51
N LEU A 229 9.69 -1.65 14.31
CA LEU A 229 9.22 -2.03 12.99
C LEU A 229 7.85 -1.40 12.68
N VAL A 230 7.64 -1.11 11.40
CA VAL A 230 6.33 -0.86 10.78
C VAL A 230 5.93 -2.15 10.10
N PRO A 231 4.93 -2.90 10.59
CA PRO A 231 4.67 -4.26 10.16
C PRO A 231 4.10 -4.39 8.75
N ASN A 232 3.47 -3.34 8.21
CA ASN A 232 2.81 -3.34 6.90
C ASN A 232 1.84 -4.52 6.74
N TRP A 233 1.03 -4.78 7.76
CA TRP A 233 0.06 -5.88 7.75
C TRP A 233 -0.89 -5.80 6.57
N ARG A 234 -1.14 -6.97 5.92
CA ARG A 234 -1.89 -7.04 4.68
C ARG A 234 -2.67 -8.34 4.55
N GLU A 235 -3.76 -8.26 3.80
CA GLU A 235 -4.62 -9.37 3.38
C GLU A 235 -4.95 -9.27 1.88
N LEU A 236 -5.60 -10.31 1.32
CA LEU A 236 -6.11 -10.31 -0.06
C LEU A 236 -7.58 -9.89 -0.10
#